data_feed2defc077deef73246642b23772af
#
_entry.id   feed2defc077deef73246642b23772af
#
_cell.length_a   1.000
_cell.length_b   1.000
_cell.length_c   1.000
_cell.angle_alpha   90.00
_cell.angle_beta   90.00
_cell.angle_gamma   90.00
#
_symmetry.space_group_name_H-M   'P 1'
#
loop_
_entity.id
_entity.type
_entity.pdbx_description
1 polymer ?
#
loop_
_entity_poly.entity_id
_entity_poly.type
_entity_poly.pdbx_seq_one_letter_code
_entity_poly.pdbx_strand_id
1 'polypeptide(L)'
;MKPELYLSHPEADFWADFSFVDFPDDYLSSMERNISSALQAMQQLEGGSIANPDENRMVGHYWLRNADLAPSEELTTAIRETLAKVKEVANAVHSGSLQSAQGAFTDLLVIGIGGSAL
;
A
#
# COMPACT_ATOMS: atom_id res chain seq x y z
N MET A 1 15.99 -30.41 3.65
CA MET A 1 15.07 -29.35 4.09
C MET A 1 15.72 -28.64 5.26
N LYS A 2 15.86 -27.32 5.21
CA LYS A 2 16.47 -26.47 6.25
C LYS A 2 15.31 -25.75 6.97
N PRO A 3 14.79 -26.30 8.09
CA PRO A 3 13.59 -25.76 8.75
C PRO A 3 13.75 -24.32 9.27
N GLU A 4 14.97 -23.89 9.51
CA GLU A 4 15.32 -22.51 9.88
C GLU A 4 15.04 -21.47 8.78
N LEU A 5 14.81 -21.93 7.55
CA LEU A 5 14.47 -21.07 6.39
C LEU A 5 12.96 -21.04 6.10
N TYR A 6 12.14 -21.56 6.99
CA TYR A 6 10.69 -21.40 6.96
C TYR A 6 10.28 -20.26 7.89
N LEU A 7 9.69 -19.23 7.31
CA LEU A 7 9.15 -18.10 8.05
C LEU A 7 7.64 -18.24 8.20
N SER A 8 7.14 -17.98 9.40
CA SER A 8 5.71 -17.92 9.68
C SER A 8 5.40 -16.64 10.46
N HIS A 9 4.52 -15.82 9.94
CA HIS A 9 4.03 -14.60 10.61
C HIS A 9 2.49 -14.62 10.57
N PRO A 10 1.84 -15.39 11.47
CA PRO A 10 0.39 -15.60 11.46
C PRO A 10 -0.41 -14.30 11.60
N GLU A 11 0.07 -13.31 12.36
CA GLU A 11 -0.59 -12.02 12.54
C GLU A 11 -0.70 -11.21 11.23
N ALA A 12 0.24 -11.42 10.31
CA ALA A 12 0.23 -10.81 8.99
C ALA A 12 -0.34 -11.72 7.90
N ASP A 13 -0.84 -12.91 8.27
CA ASP A 13 -1.29 -13.96 7.34
C ASP A 13 -0.24 -14.26 6.25
N PHE A 14 1.03 -14.34 6.67
CA PHE A 14 2.17 -14.44 5.77
C PHE A 14 3.06 -15.64 6.13
N TRP A 15 3.40 -16.41 5.11
CA TRP A 15 4.37 -17.51 5.19
C TRP A 15 5.34 -17.45 4.02
N ALA A 16 6.59 -17.77 4.27
CA ALA A 16 7.60 -17.90 3.23
C ALA A 16 8.47 -19.13 3.50
N ASP A 17 8.59 -20.01 2.50
CA ASP A 17 9.37 -21.23 2.59
C ASP A 17 10.56 -21.18 1.63
N PHE A 18 11.74 -21.02 2.20
CA PHE A 18 13.03 -21.06 1.50
C PHE A 18 13.82 -22.34 1.82
N SER A 19 13.20 -23.33 2.48
CA SER A 19 13.88 -24.54 2.98
C SER A 19 14.53 -25.39 1.88
N PHE A 20 14.10 -25.22 0.64
CA PHE A 20 14.65 -25.88 -0.55
C PHE A 20 15.62 -25.01 -1.35
N VAL A 21 15.85 -23.77 -0.92
CA VAL A 21 16.83 -22.90 -1.55
C VAL A 21 18.22 -23.18 -0.97
N ASP A 22 19.19 -23.39 -1.84
CA ASP A 22 20.58 -23.60 -1.42
C ASP A 22 21.32 -22.26 -1.38
N PHE A 23 21.32 -21.64 -0.21
CA PHE A 23 22.10 -20.44 0.06
C PHE A 23 23.52 -20.78 0.47
N PRO A 24 24.53 -20.00 0.06
CA PRO A 24 25.85 -20.03 0.67
C PRO A 24 25.77 -19.83 2.20
N ASP A 25 26.69 -20.44 2.96
CA ASP A 25 26.66 -20.39 4.42
C ASP A 25 26.75 -18.97 4.99
N ASP A 26 27.40 -18.05 4.27
CA ASP A 26 27.57 -16.66 4.64
C ASP A 26 26.53 -15.72 3.99
N TYR A 27 25.55 -16.26 3.26
CA TYR A 27 24.59 -15.44 2.50
C TYR A 27 23.89 -14.39 3.35
N LEU A 28 23.27 -14.80 4.46
CA LEU A 28 22.52 -13.88 5.32
C LEU A 28 23.43 -12.82 5.95
N SER A 29 24.63 -13.21 6.41
CA SER A 29 25.59 -12.24 6.96
C SER A 29 26.14 -11.28 5.91
N SER A 30 26.35 -11.76 4.68
CA SER A 30 26.79 -10.91 3.56
C SER A 30 25.72 -9.90 3.14
N MET A 31 24.43 -10.23 3.33
CA MET A 31 23.29 -9.39 2.99
C MET A 31 22.87 -8.42 4.10
N GLU A 32 23.36 -8.57 5.31
CA GLU A 32 22.94 -7.79 6.49
C GLU A 32 22.96 -6.28 6.25
N ARG A 33 24.03 -5.78 5.63
CA ARG A 33 24.18 -4.35 5.30
C ARG A 33 23.13 -3.88 4.30
N ASN A 34 22.86 -4.69 3.28
CA ASN A 34 21.88 -4.35 2.23
C ASN A 34 20.46 -4.38 2.81
N ILE A 35 20.16 -5.38 3.64
CA ILE A 35 18.87 -5.50 4.32
C ILE A 35 18.63 -4.31 5.25
N SER A 36 19.64 -3.96 6.07
CA SER A 36 19.55 -2.80 6.97
C SER A 36 19.33 -1.49 6.22
N SER A 37 20.04 -1.30 5.10
CA SER A 37 19.87 -0.13 4.25
C SER A 37 18.48 -0.09 3.60
N ALA A 38 17.96 -1.22 3.15
CA ALA A 38 16.62 -1.32 2.56
C ALA A 38 15.53 -1.00 3.58
N LEU A 39 15.62 -1.54 4.80
CA LEU A 39 14.68 -1.25 5.90
C LEU A 39 14.70 0.23 6.27
N GLN A 40 15.89 0.84 6.34
CA GLN A 40 16.01 2.28 6.61
C GLN A 40 15.38 3.11 5.47
N ALA A 41 15.59 2.74 4.21
CA ALA A 41 14.97 3.41 3.07
C ALA A 41 13.44 3.29 3.09
N MET A 42 12.91 2.13 3.48
CA MET A 42 11.46 1.92 3.67
C MET A 42 10.89 2.85 4.73
N GLN A 43 11.56 3.00 5.88
CA GLN A 43 11.14 3.93 6.94
C GLN A 43 11.15 5.39 6.45
N GLN A 44 12.16 5.77 5.66
CA GLN A 44 12.21 7.11 5.07
C GLN A 44 11.08 7.35 4.07
N LEU A 45 10.74 6.36 3.24
CA LEU A 45 9.60 6.43 2.32
C LEU A 45 8.28 6.60 3.08
N GLU A 46 8.06 5.81 4.12
CA GLU A 46 6.88 5.91 4.99
C GLU A 46 6.78 7.29 5.64
N GLY A 47 7.92 7.85 6.08
CA GLY A 47 8.03 9.19 6.64
C GLY A 47 7.95 10.35 5.63
N GLY A 48 7.72 10.06 4.34
CA GLY A 48 7.49 11.09 3.32
C GLY A 48 8.74 11.58 2.59
N SER A 49 9.80 10.77 2.50
CA SER A 49 10.93 11.13 1.62
C SER A 49 10.49 11.16 0.14
N ILE A 50 11.17 12.01 -0.64
CA ILE A 50 10.93 12.08 -2.09
C ILE A 50 11.41 10.79 -2.75
N ALA A 51 10.50 10.01 -3.28
CA ALA A 51 10.77 8.74 -3.97
C ALA A 51 10.88 8.90 -5.49
N ASN A 52 10.19 9.89 -6.03
CA ASN A 52 10.27 10.26 -7.44
C ASN A 52 10.89 11.66 -7.55
N PRO A 53 12.21 11.77 -7.71
CA PRO A 53 12.90 13.06 -7.78
C PRO A 53 12.55 13.86 -9.05
N ASP A 54 12.20 13.21 -10.16
CA ASP A 54 11.87 13.87 -11.42
C ASP A 54 10.60 14.71 -11.31
N GLU A 55 9.62 14.22 -10.54
CA GLU A 55 8.36 14.91 -10.30
C GLU A 55 8.28 15.52 -8.89
N ASN A 56 9.35 15.42 -8.09
CA ASN A 56 9.39 15.86 -6.69
C ASN A 56 8.23 15.30 -5.85
N ARG A 57 7.98 13.98 -5.97
CA ARG A 57 6.84 13.31 -5.32
C ARG A 57 7.26 12.34 -4.24
N MET A 58 6.48 12.35 -3.18
CA MET A 58 6.45 11.30 -2.16
C MET A 58 5.63 10.10 -2.64
N VAL A 59 5.75 8.95 -1.94
CA VAL A 59 4.94 7.75 -2.14
C VAL A 59 4.02 7.58 -0.95
N GLY A 60 2.72 7.62 -1.19
CA GLY A 60 1.68 7.67 -0.15
C GLY A 60 0.88 6.38 0.07
N HIS A 61 1.33 5.23 -0.43
CA HIS A 61 0.60 3.95 -0.29
C HIS A 61 0.32 3.57 1.16
N TYR A 62 1.27 3.80 2.06
CA TYR A 62 1.15 3.52 3.48
C TYR A 62 0.06 4.37 4.14
N TRP A 63 0.00 5.65 3.79
CA TRP A 63 -0.95 6.60 4.37
C TRP A 63 -2.39 6.34 3.93
N LEU A 64 -2.59 5.80 2.72
CA LEU A 64 -3.91 5.37 2.26
C LEU A 64 -4.45 4.17 3.06
N ARG A 65 -3.57 3.39 3.69
CA ARG A 65 -3.94 2.28 4.59
C ARG A 65 -4.12 2.75 6.03
N ASN A 66 -3.28 3.68 6.47
CA ASN A 66 -3.37 4.29 7.78
C ASN A 66 -2.98 5.78 7.68
N ALA A 67 -3.98 6.66 7.70
CA ALA A 67 -3.78 8.09 7.54
C ALA A 67 -2.92 8.72 8.66
N ASP A 68 -2.82 8.07 9.83
CA ASP A 68 -2.00 8.56 10.95
C ASP A 68 -0.48 8.46 10.68
N LEU A 69 -0.08 7.68 9.67
CA LEU A 69 1.31 7.59 9.21
C LEU A 69 1.71 8.75 8.27
N ALA A 70 0.76 9.56 7.83
CA ALA A 70 1.06 10.65 6.90
C ALA A 70 2.00 11.69 7.55
N PRO A 71 2.98 12.23 6.79
CA PRO A 71 4.04 13.09 7.32
C PRO A 71 3.55 14.50 7.74
N SER A 72 2.29 14.84 7.48
CA SER A 72 1.69 16.10 7.92
C SER A 72 0.21 15.96 8.24
N GLU A 73 -0.27 16.80 9.15
CA GLU A 73 -1.68 16.85 9.53
C GLU A 73 -2.60 17.22 8.34
N GLU A 74 -2.10 18.04 7.42
CA GLU A 74 -2.80 18.40 6.19
C GLU A 74 -3.08 17.16 5.32
N LEU A 75 -2.07 16.31 5.11
CA LEU A 75 -2.23 15.07 4.36
C LEU A 75 -3.14 14.08 5.09
N THR A 76 -2.98 13.94 6.38
CA THR A 76 -3.86 13.10 7.21
C THR A 76 -5.32 13.52 7.05
N THR A 77 -5.61 14.80 7.15
CA THR A 77 -6.95 15.37 7.00
C THR A 77 -7.49 15.15 5.60
N ALA A 78 -6.70 15.47 4.57
CA ALA A 78 -7.11 15.29 3.16
C ALA A 78 -7.44 13.83 2.83
N ILE A 79 -6.67 12.87 3.35
CA ILE A 79 -6.94 11.44 3.16
C ILE A 79 -8.25 11.04 3.84
N ARG A 80 -8.45 11.45 5.09
CA ARG A 80 -9.68 11.13 5.84
C ARG A 80 -10.93 11.72 5.21
N GLU A 81 -10.87 12.98 4.79
CA GLU A 81 -11.98 13.65 4.11
C GLU A 81 -12.29 12.99 2.76
N THR A 82 -11.26 12.60 2.00
CA THR A 82 -11.46 11.89 0.73
C THR A 82 -12.14 10.53 0.96
N LEU A 83 -11.69 9.76 1.94
CA LEU A 83 -12.30 8.48 2.28
C LEU A 83 -13.75 8.64 2.77
N ALA A 84 -14.04 9.70 3.53
CA ALA A 84 -15.40 10.01 3.95
C ALA A 84 -16.30 10.31 2.76
N LYS A 85 -15.84 11.16 1.79
CA LYS A 85 -16.55 11.46 0.55
C LYS A 85 -16.82 10.22 -0.30
N VAL A 86 -15.82 9.33 -0.45
CA VAL A 86 -16.00 8.08 -1.19
C VAL A 86 -17.11 7.24 -0.57
N LYS A 87 -17.13 7.10 0.77
CA LYS A 87 -18.18 6.36 1.48
C LYS A 87 -19.55 7.03 1.34
N GLU A 88 -19.61 8.36 1.41
CA GLU A 88 -20.84 9.12 1.22
C GLU A 88 -21.44 8.88 -0.18
N VAL A 89 -20.64 9.01 -1.24
CA VAL A 89 -21.07 8.76 -2.61
C VAL A 89 -21.53 7.31 -2.80
N ALA A 90 -20.76 6.35 -2.30
CA ALA A 90 -21.13 4.93 -2.37
C ALA A 90 -22.49 4.68 -1.67
N ASN A 91 -22.70 5.23 -0.48
CA ASN A 91 -23.95 5.10 0.25
C ASN A 91 -25.11 5.78 -0.49
N ALA A 92 -24.87 6.95 -1.11
CA ALA A 92 -25.88 7.66 -1.90
C ALA A 92 -26.33 6.85 -3.13
N VAL A 93 -25.39 6.20 -3.81
CA VAL A 93 -25.71 5.29 -4.93
C VAL A 93 -26.49 4.07 -4.42
N HIS A 94 -26.02 3.41 -3.37
CA HIS A 94 -26.67 2.19 -2.81
C HIS A 94 -28.06 2.45 -2.24
N SER A 95 -28.27 3.61 -1.61
CA SER A 95 -29.57 4.00 -1.07
C SER A 95 -30.54 4.53 -2.15
N GLY A 96 -30.06 4.76 -3.35
CA GLY A 96 -30.83 5.35 -4.43
C GLY A 96 -31.07 6.86 -4.29
N SER A 97 -30.42 7.54 -3.33
CA SER A 97 -30.48 9.00 -3.21
C SER A 97 -29.72 9.72 -4.31
N LEU A 98 -28.72 9.03 -4.90
CA LEU A 98 -28.02 9.45 -6.12
C LEU A 98 -28.38 8.48 -7.25
N GLN A 99 -29.10 9.00 -8.25
CA GLN A 99 -29.59 8.24 -9.40
C GLN A 99 -29.40 9.03 -10.69
N SER A 100 -29.42 8.34 -11.83
CA SER A 100 -29.52 8.95 -13.14
C SER A 100 -30.97 9.36 -13.44
N ALA A 101 -31.18 10.12 -14.53
CA ALA A 101 -32.52 10.44 -15.02
C ALA A 101 -33.32 9.17 -15.43
N GLN A 102 -32.66 8.05 -15.69
CA GLN A 102 -33.25 6.77 -16.05
C GLN A 102 -33.43 5.81 -14.84
N GLY A 103 -33.02 6.21 -13.64
CA GLY A 103 -33.12 5.40 -12.42
C GLY A 103 -31.76 5.03 -11.83
N ALA A 104 -31.72 3.92 -11.09
CA ALA A 104 -30.51 3.46 -10.41
C ALA A 104 -29.37 3.15 -11.37
N PHE A 105 -28.13 3.36 -10.91
CA PHE A 105 -26.94 2.95 -11.64
C PHE A 105 -26.80 1.41 -11.59
N THR A 106 -26.55 0.79 -12.74
CA THR A 106 -26.36 -0.64 -12.90
C THR A 106 -24.95 -1.00 -13.35
N ASP A 107 -24.25 -0.03 -13.91
CA ASP A 107 -22.95 -0.24 -14.54
C ASP A 107 -21.93 0.77 -14.00
N LEU A 108 -20.66 0.31 -13.87
CA LEU A 108 -19.53 1.14 -13.49
C LEU A 108 -18.50 1.11 -14.64
N LEU A 109 -18.22 2.28 -15.19
CA LEU A 109 -17.14 2.45 -16.17
C LEU A 109 -15.88 2.98 -15.46
N VAL A 110 -14.80 2.20 -15.49
CA VAL A 110 -13.48 2.62 -15.01
C VAL A 110 -12.65 3.09 -16.20
N ILE A 111 -12.16 4.32 -16.13
CA ILE A 111 -11.29 4.91 -17.15
C ILE A 111 -9.93 5.18 -16.51
N GLY A 112 -8.86 4.65 -17.10
CA GLY A 112 -7.50 4.82 -16.61
C GLY A 112 -6.46 4.72 -17.72
N ILE A 113 -5.21 5.05 -17.41
CA ILE A 113 -4.08 4.98 -18.33
C ILE A 113 -3.06 3.99 -17.77
N GLY A 114 -2.62 3.02 -18.59
CA GLY A 114 -1.62 2.01 -18.22
C GLY A 114 -2.07 1.15 -17.05
N GLY A 115 -1.28 1.08 -15.97
CA GLY A 115 -1.55 0.27 -14.79
C GLY A 115 -2.69 0.73 -13.89
N SER A 116 -3.43 1.78 -14.25
CA SER A 116 -4.50 2.34 -13.39
C SER A 116 -5.70 1.41 -13.19
N ALA A 117 -5.80 0.33 -13.94
CA ALA A 117 -6.90 -0.65 -13.90
C ALA A 117 -6.44 -2.05 -13.43
N LEU A 118 -5.21 -2.19 -12.95
CA LEU A 118 -4.65 -3.45 -12.46
C LEU A 118 -4.71 -3.56 -10.95
#